data_a319a8a0314e34ca23c3c8b86ab79eaf
#
_entry.id   a319a8a0314e34ca23c3c8b86ab79eaf
#
_cell.length_a   1.000
_cell.length_b   1.000
_cell.length_c   1.000
_cell.angle_alpha   90.00
_cell.angle_beta   90.00
_cell.angle_gamma   90.00
#
_symmetry.space_group_name_H-M   'P 1'
#
loop_
_entity.id
_entity.type
_entity.pdbx_description
1 polymer ?
#
loop_
_entity_poly.entity_id
_entity_poly.type
_entity_poly.pdbx_seq_one_letter_code
_entity_poly.pdbx_strand_id
1 'polypeptide(L)'
;MELSMSGGSLRTFGRCVTFLARVASELVLQAHPAKLEMHTLNSSRSAYASVSLARDFFDQYTLAAAASAPSSTPLQCSVLLKSLLAVLRTPHAALDRLAVSLPEPDAPKLQVTLHCLNGVRKTYWIVCSAEPEVQSLSLDRGRFPSRLAIRPRELARLLSNFQSSLQELTIIATDPASGLPDAGGDVGGKAVELRSYNDPTKDDCDTRLHTQLWIDPAEEFVEFVHAGDPVDVTFGVKELKKFVSSYISQLLQGSYFMSHDNWLF
;
A
#
# COMPACT_ATOMS: atom_id res chain seq x y z
N MET A 1 16.72 3.54 18.02
CA MET A 1 16.53 2.49 17.00
C MET A 1 17.71 2.50 16.05
N GLU A 2 18.30 1.34 15.80
CA GLU A 2 19.36 1.16 14.80
C GLU A 2 19.04 -0.07 13.96
N LEU A 3 19.00 0.12 12.65
CA LEU A 3 18.71 -0.91 11.66
C LEU A 3 19.81 -0.90 10.61
N SER A 4 20.23 -2.07 10.14
CA SER A 4 21.08 -2.15 8.96
C SER A 4 20.66 -3.30 8.05
N MET A 5 20.87 -3.14 6.75
CA MET A 5 20.52 -4.12 5.75
C MET A 5 21.46 -4.05 4.55
N SER A 6 21.68 -5.19 3.90
CA SER A 6 22.56 -5.34 2.74
C SER A 6 21.90 -6.19 1.65
N GLY A 7 22.55 -6.31 0.50
CA GLY A 7 22.20 -7.25 -0.55
C GLY A 7 20.73 -7.25 -0.98
N GLY A 8 20.06 -8.40 -0.82
CA GLY A 8 18.66 -8.61 -1.21
C GLY A 8 17.68 -7.79 -0.38
N SER A 9 17.89 -7.71 0.94
CA SER A 9 17.06 -6.96 1.88
C SER A 9 17.07 -5.47 1.54
N LEU A 10 18.22 -4.89 1.21
CA LEU A 10 18.33 -3.49 0.79
C LEU A 10 17.50 -3.21 -0.47
N ARG A 11 17.56 -4.08 -1.47
CA ARG A 11 16.76 -3.96 -2.69
C ARG A 11 15.27 -4.05 -2.41
N THR A 12 14.87 -4.99 -1.58
CA THR A 12 13.47 -5.19 -1.17
C THR A 12 12.96 -3.97 -0.39
N PHE A 13 13.74 -3.45 0.56
CA PHE A 13 13.39 -2.23 1.29
C PHE A 13 13.17 -1.05 0.36
N GLY A 14 14.07 -0.81 -0.61
CA GLY A 14 13.92 0.25 -1.60
C GLY A 14 12.63 0.13 -2.43
N ARG A 15 12.24 -1.10 -2.77
CA ARG A 15 10.97 -1.37 -3.48
C ARG A 15 9.76 -1.10 -2.60
N CYS A 16 9.80 -1.53 -1.33
CA CYS A 16 8.73 -1.24 -0.37
C CYS A 16 8.52 0.27 -0.21
N VAL A 17 9.60 1.04 -0.03
CA VAL A 17 9.53 2.50 0.04
C VAL A 17 8.96 3.11 -1.26
N THR A 18 9.38 2.61 -2.42
CA THR A 18 8.86 3.05 -3.72
C THR A 18 7.37 2.74 -3.88
N PHE A 19 6.93 1.59 -3.40
CA PHE A 19 5.53 1.19 -3.38
C PHE A 19 4.69 2.12 -2.49
N LEU A 20 5.10 2.32 -1.23
CA LEU A 20 4.40 3.18 -0.28
C LEU A 20 4.31 4.63 -0.78
N ALA A 21 5.34 5.13 -1.46
CA ALA A 21 5.35 6.47 -2.04
C ALA A 21 4.38 6.67 -3.23
N ARG A 22 3.81 5.60 -3.77
CA ARG A 22 2.75 5.70 -4.77
C ARG A 22 1.36 5.89 -4.17
N VAL A 23 1.22 5.54 -2.88
CA VAL A 23 -0.04 5.66 -2.14
C VAL A 23 -0.15 7.03 -1.49
N ALA A 24 0.90 7.47 -0.79
CA ALA A 24 0.87 8.76 -0.09
C ALA A 24 2.26 9.43 -0.03
N SER A 25 2.32 10.62 0.55
CA SER A 25 3.55 11.41 0.67
C SER A 25 4.30 11.18 1.98
N GLU A 26 3.63 10.72 3.02
CA GLU A 26 4.16 10.52 4.36
C GLU A 26 4.28 9.02 4.69
N LEU A 27 5.37 8.64 5.34
CA LEU A 27 5.65 7.30 5.82
C LEU A 27 5.76 7.32 7.33
N VAL A 28 5.00 6.48 7.99
CA VAL A 28 5.18 6.19 9.41
C VAL A 28 5.99 4.92 9.56
N LEU A 29 7.03 5.00 10.36
CA LEU A 29 7.88 3.89 10.79
C LEU A 29 7.51 3.56 12.23
N GLN A 30 7.13 2.31 12.49
CA GLN A 30 6.88 1.80 13.85
C GLN A 30 7.80 0.60 14.09
N ALA A 31 8.70 0.76 15.05
CA ALA A 31 9.64 -0.28 15.41
C ALA A 31 9.15 -1.04 16.65
N HIS A 32 8.90 -2.33 16.46
CA HIS A 32 8.53 -3.30 17.48
C HIS A 32 9.70 -4.24 17.76
N PRO A 33 9.76 -4.93 18.89
CA PRO A 33 10.86 -5.85 19.19
C PRO A 33 11.10 -6.95 18.14
N ALA A 34 10.03 -7.40 17.47
CA ALA A 34 10.06 -8.49 16.50
C ALA A 34 10.01 -8.06 15.02
N LYS A 35 9.64 -6.79 14.74
CA LYS A 35 9.38 -6.32 13.37
C LYS A 35 9.46 -4.79 13.25
N LEU A 36 9.72 -4.32 12.04
CA LEU A 36 9.49 -2.94 11.63
C LEU A 36 8.20 -2.88 10.80
N GLU A 37 7.26 -2.04 11.20
CA GLU A 37 6.09 -1.71 10.40
C GLU A 37 6.29 -0.36 9.72
N MET A 38 5.97 -0.34 8.44
CA MET A 38 5.97 0.85 7.60
C MET A 38 4.57 1.04 7.06
N HIS A 39 3.93 2.16 7.31
CA HIS A 39 2.60 2.40 6.79
C HIS A 39 2.41 3.83 6.31
N THR A 40 1.45 4.01 5.43
CA THR A 40 1.12 5.28 4.83
C THR A 40 -0.37 5.36 4.55
N LEU A 41 -0.91 6.57 4.64
CA LEU A 41 -2.31 6.89 4.37
C LEU A 41 -2.35 8.12 3.48
N ASN A 42 -3.13 8.07 2.40
CA ASN A 42 -3.26 9.21 1.51
C ASN A 42 -4.04 10.37 2.18
N SER A 43 -3.92 11.57 1.63
CA SER A 43 -4.53 12.79 2.19
C SER A 43 -6.06 12.73 2.25
N SER A 44 -6.70 12.01 1.31
CA SER A 44 -8.15 11.79 1.32
C SER A 44 -8.60 10.67 2.28
N ARG A 45 -7.66 10.00 2.96
CA ARG A 45 -7.91 8.87 3.87
C ARG A 45 -8.67 7.69 3.24
N SER A 46 -8.61 7.57 1.93
CA SER A 46 -9.27 6.51 1.14
C SER A 46 -8.34 5.36 0.75
N ALA A 47 -7.01 5.53 0.90
CA ALA A 47 -6.04 4.49 0.59
C ALA A 47 -4.99 4.38 1.69
N TYR A 48 -4.89 3.20 2.27
CA TYR A 48 -3.90 2.84 3.29
C TYR A 48 -3.03 1.70 2.76
N ALA A 49 -1.74 1.78 3.01
CA ALA A 49 -0.82 0.68 2.71
C ALA A 49 0.14 0.46 3.87
N SER A 50 0.43 -0.80 4.16
CA SER A 50 1.39 -1.18 5.18
C SER A 50 2.32 -2.27 4.69
N VAL A 51 3.54 -2.28 5.22
CA VAL A 51 4.55 -3.30 5.00
C VAL A 51 5.15 -3.65 6.35
N SER A 52 5.18 -4.93 6.68
CA SER A 52 5.81 -5.45 7.89
C SER A 52 7.08 -6.22 7.51
N LEU A 53 8.21 -5.82 8.09
CA LEU A 53 9.50 -6.47 7.91
C LEU A 53 9.91 -7.11 9.23
N ALA A 54 10.04 -8.42 9.25
CA ALA A 54 10.45 -9.16 10.43
C ALA A 54 11.90 -8.81 10.82
N ARG A 55 12.28 -9.05 12.08
CA ARG A 55 13.62 -8.72 12.60
C ARG A 55 14.74 -9.39 11.81
N ASP A 56 14.54 -10.60 11.36
CA ASP A 56 15.49 -11.40 10.57
C ASP A 56 15.68 -10.89 9.13
N PHE A 57 14.83 -9.96 8.68
CA PHE A 57 15.03 -9.23 7.42
C PHE A 57 16.27 -8.34 7.46
N PHE A 58 16.70 -7.90 8.65
CA PHE A 58 17.79 -6.94 8.87
C PHE A 58 19.07 -7.67 9.28
N ASP A 59 20.22 -7.19 8.83
CA ASP A 59 21.53 -7.65 9.32
C ASP A 59 21.74 -7.26 10.80
N GLN A 60 21.23 -6.08 11.17
CA GLN A 60 21.20 -5.57 12.54
C GLN A 60 19.86 -4.91 12.82
N TYR A 61 19.26 -5.26 13.96
CA TYR A 61 18.01 -4.66 14.44
C TYR A 61 18.11 -4.45 15.94
N THR A 62 18.31 -3.21 16.36
CA THR A 62 18.47 -2.85 17.78
C THR A 62 17.53 -1.71 18.13
N LEU A 63 16.72 -1.93 19.15
CA LEU A 63 15.92 -0.88 19.78
C LEU A 63 16.61 -0.49 21.08
N ALA A 64 16.86 0.80 21.28
CA ALA A 64 17.30 1.28 22.59
C ALA A 64 16.19 0.94 23.60
N ALA A 65 16.51 0.15 24.60
CA ALA A 65 15.61 -0.09 25.72
C ALA A 65 15.35 1.28 26.36
N ALA A 66 14.10 1.74 26.30
CA ALA A 66 13.66 2.84 27.13
C ALA A 66 13.76 2.36 28.58
N ALA A 67 14.78 2.79 29.28
CA ALA A 67 15.21 2.26 30.58
C ALA A 67 14.22 2.51 31.73
N SER A 68 13.00 2.99 31.46
CA SER A 68 12.09 3.41 32.54
C SER A 68 10.59 3.38 32.26
N ALA A 69 10.10 2.76 31.16
CA ALA A 69 8.66 2.67 30.99
C ALA A 69 8.19 1.22 30.70
N PRO A 70 7.28 0.66 31.50
CA PRO A 70 6.61 -0.62 31.21
C PRO A 70 5.56 -0.48 30.11
N SER A 71 5.56 0.60 29.35
CA SER A 71 4.59 0.85 28.29
C SER A 71 5.08 0.26 26.98
N SER A 72 4.30 -0.66 26.44
CA SER A 72 4.43 -1.35 25.17
C SER A 72 4.25 -0.43 23.93
N THR A 73 4.53 0.87 24.06
CA THR A 73 4.40 1.79 22.93
C THR A 73 5.57 1.57 21.96
N PRO A 74 5.30 1.27 20.70
CA PRO A 74 6.33 1.12 19.70
C PRO A 74 7.07 2.46 19.49
N LEU A 75 8.37 2.37 19.25
CA LEU A 75 9.12 3.54 18.80
C LEU A 75 8.65 3.92 17.41
N GLN A 76 8.13 5.14 17.26
CA GLN A 76 7.56 5.58 15.99
C GLN A 76 8.10 6.92 15.55
N CYS A 77 8.19 7.11 14.24
CA CYS A 77 8.44 8.41 13.62
C CYS A 77 7.81 8.47 12.24
N SER A 78 7.45 9.68 11.80
CA SER A 78 7.00 9.92 10.44
C SER A 78 8.04 10.69 9.64
N VAL A 79 8.18 10.35 8.36
CA VAL A 79 9.10 10.99 7.42
C VAL A 79 8.42 11.19 6.06
N LEU A 80 8.85 12.22 5.31
CA LEU A 80 8.41 12.39 3.94
C LEU A 80 9.04 11.33 3.03
N LEU A 81 8.20 10.55 2.34
CA LEU A 81 8.62 9.52 1.38
C LEU A 81 9.50 10.08 0.26
N LYS A 82 9.23 11.33 -0.18
CA LYS A 82 10.07 12.02 -1.16
C LYS A 82 11.52 12.16 -0.70
N SER A 83 11.74 12.46 0.57
CA SER A 83 13.09 12.61 1.15
C SER A 83 13.80 11.26 1.24
N LEU A 84 13.09 10.22 1.69
CA LEU A 84 13.65 8.87 1.76
C LEU A 84 13.97 8.30 0.37
N LEU A 85 13.09 8.51 -0.62
CA LEU A 85 13.35 8.12 -2.01
C LEU A 85 14.55 8.85 -2.62
N ALA A 86 14.76 10.13 -2.27
CA ALA A 86 15.92 10.89 -2.74
C ALA A 86 17.24 10.27 -2.27
N VAL A 87 17.29 9.79 -1.02
CA VAL A 87 18.44 9.05 -0.49
C VAL A 87 18.63 7.71 -1.22
N LEU A 88 17.55 6.98 -1.49
CA LEU A 88 17.56 5.67 -2.16
C LEU A 88 17.79 5.74 -3.69
N ARG A 89 18.00 6.94 -4.28
CA ARG A 89 18.36 7.09 -5.71
C ARG A 89 19.71 6.52 -6.05
N THR A 90 20.62 6.35 -5.07
CA THR A 90 21.90 5.69 -5.30
C THR A 90 21.64 4.26 -5.79
N PRO A 91 22.24 3.82 -6.93
CA PRO A 91 22.02 2.48 -7.45
C PRO A 91 22.35 1.41 -6.40
N HIS A 92 21.43 0.48 -6.17
CA HIS A 92 21.63 -0.58 -5.17
C HIS A 92 22.86 -1.45 -5.45
N ALA A 93 23.25 -1.58 -6.72
CA ALA A 93 24.46 -2.29 -7.13
C ALA A 93 25.77 -1.61 -6.65
N ALA A 94 25.72 -0.33 -6.31
CA ALA A 94 26.86 0.42 -5.80
C ALA A 94 26.89 0.46 -4.26
N LEU A 95 25.88 -0.10 -3.60
CA LEU A 95 25.73 -0.09 -2.15
C LEU A 95 26.13 -1.44 -1.54
N ASP A 96 26.97 -1.38 -0.52
CA ASP A 96 27.28 -2.50 0.36
C ASP A 96 26.20 -2.64 1.44
N ARG A 97 25.91 -1.55 2.14
CA ARG A 97 24.98 -1.52 3.28
C ARG A 97 24.22 -0.21 3.37
N LEU A 98 22.99 -0.30 3.82
CA LEU A 98 22.15 0.81 4.29
C LEU A 98 22.01 0.69 5.80
N ALA A 99 22.22 1.78 6.53
CA ALA A 99 21.92 1.87 7.95
C ALA A 99 20.91 3.00 8.20
N VAL A 100 19.97 2.75 9.10
CA VAL A 100 18.97 3.73 9.55
C VAL A 100 19.07 3.82 11.06
N SER A 101 19.21 5.03 11.59
CA SER A 101 19.32 5.27 13.03
C SER A 101 18.39 6.40 13.46
N LEU A 102 17.62 6.14 14.51
CA LEU A 102 16.89 7.14 15.29
C LEU A 102 17.45 7.08 16.71
N PRO A 103 18.30 8.04 17.11
CA PRO A 103 19.05 7.96 18.38
C PRO A 103 18.13 8.02 19.60
N GLU A 104 17.10 8.87 19.56
CA GLU A 104 16.12 9.07 20.62
C GLU A 104 14.70 8.93 20.06
N PRO A 105 13.70 8.57 20.87
CA PRO A 105 12.32 8.41 20.41
C PRO A 105 11.69 9.67 19.82
N ASP A 106 12.09 10.84 20.34
CA ASP A 106 11.62 12.18 19.96
C ASP A 106 12.62 12.95 19.11
N ALA A 107 13.68 12.26 18.61
CA ALA A 107 14.67 12.91 17.76
C ALA A 107 14.01 13.55 16.51
N PRO A 108 14.33 14.82 16.21
CA PRO A 108 13.72 15.53 15.09
C PRO A 108 14.23 15.08 13.71
N LYS A 109 15.21 14.17 13.69
CA LYS A 109 15.86 13.71 12.47
C LYS A 109 16.16 12.23 12.50
N LEU A 110 15.74 11.55 11.43
CA LEU A 110 16.14 10.19 11.11
C LEU A 110 17.47 10.24 10.34
N GLN A 111 18.48 9.53 10.81
CA GLN A 111 19.76 9.41 10.12
C GLN A 111 19.73 8.19 9.19
N VAL A 112 20.09 8.41 7.93
CA VAL A 112 20.24 7.34 6.93
C VAL A 112 21.66 7.37 6.39
N THR A 113 22.38 6.26 6.53
CA THR A 113 23.76 6.12 6.08
C THR A 113 23.88 5.07 5.00
N LEU A 114 24.46 5.45 3.86
CA LEU A 114 24.79 4.57 2.76
C LEU A 114 26.29 4.25 2.80
N HIS A 115 26.63 2.99 2.88
CA HIS A 115 27.98 2.49 2.69
C HIS A 115 28.10 1.99 1.25
N CYS A 116 28.96 2.62 0.46
CA CYS A 116 29.15 2.25 -0.94
C CYS A 116 30.31 1.25 -1.08
N LEU A 117 30.25 0.38 -2.07
CA LEU A 117 31.29 -0.61 -2.38
C LEU A 117 32.67 0.02 -2.65
N ASN A 118 32.71 1.26 -3.12
CA ASN A 118 33.94 2.01 -3.36
C ASN A 118 34.53 2.67 -2.10
N GLY A 119 34.03 2.32 -0.90
CA GLY A 119 34.47 2.86 0.37
C GLY A 119 33.88 4.23 0.73
N VAL A 120 33.10 4.86 -0.13
CA VAL A 120 32.44 6.13 0.16
C VAL A 120 31.27 5.89 1.14
N ARG A 121 31.21 6.72 2.18
CA ARG A 121 30.12 6.76 3.15
C ARG A 121 29.34 8.05 2.95
N LYS A 122 28.00 7.94 2.74
CA LYS A 122 27.09 9.08 2.61
C LYS A 122 26.10 9.06 3.77
N THR A 123 25.99 10.14 4.51
CA THR A 123 25.06 10.26 5.62
C THR A 123 24.07 11.37 5.35
N TYR A 124 22.79 11.06 5.53
CA TYR A 124 21.66 11.98 5.33
C TYR A 124 20.86 12.08 6.62
N TRP A 125 20.37 13.27 6.91
CA TRP A 125 19.47 13.53 8.02
C TRP A 125 18.11 13.97 7.44
N ILE A 126 17.09 13.15 7.66
CA ILE A 126 15.73 13.42 7.20
C ILE A 126 14.94 13.93 8.39
N VAL A 127 14.30 15.08 8.25
CA VAL A 127 13.42 15.60 9.30
C VAL A 127 12.28 14.61 9.50
N CYS A 128 12.01 14.30 10.77
CA CYS A 128 10.93 13.40 11.17
C CYS A 128 10.12 14.00 12.33
N SER A 129 8.88 13.52 12.48
CA SER A 129 8.01 13.83 13.62
C SER A 129 7.84 12.56 14.45
N ALA A 130 7.93 12.72 15.76
CA ALA A 130 7.66 11.64 16.71
C ALA A 130 6.16 11.36 16.89
N GLU A 131 5.33 12.35 16.58
CA GLU A 131 3.86 12.24 16.63
C GLU A 131 3.30 12.20 15.20
N PRO A 132 3.21 11.02 14.58
CA PRO A 132 2.62 10.90 13.26
C PRO A 132 1.11 11.17 13.32
N GLU A 133 0.59 11.94 12.37
CA GLU A 133 -0.85 12.14 12.20
C GLU A 133 -1.57 10.84 11.82
N VAL A 134 -0.84 9.93 11.20
CA VAL A 134 -1.35 8.63 10.74
C VAL A 134 -1.10 7.59 11.82
N GLN A 135 -2.15 7.18 12.51
CA GLN A 135 -2.10 6.03 13.40
C GLN A 135 -2.22 4.72 12.59
N SER A 136 -1.66 3.63 13.11
CA SER A 136 -1.86 2.31 12.49
C SER A 136 -3.35 1.97 12.47
N LEU A 137 -3.87 1.74 11.26
CA LEU A 137 -5.26 1.30 11.10
C LEU A 137 -5.34 -0.19 11.49
N SER A 138 -5.85 -0.45 12.67
CA SER A 138 -6.30 -1.77 13.06
C SER A 138 -7.74 -1.95 12.56
N LEU A 139 -7.87 -2.43 11.32
CA LEU A 139 -9.18 -2.74 10.75
C LEU A 139 -9.62 -4.12 11.23
N ASP A 140 -10.70 -4.15 12.00
CA ASP A 140 -11.40 -5.39 12.31
C ASP A 140 -12.19 -5.83 11.07
N ARG A 141 -11.61 -6.76 10.32
CA ARG A 141 -12.17 -7.26 9.06
C ARG A 141 -13.52 -7.95 9.24
N GLY A 142 -13.79 -8.49 10.43
CA GLY A 142 -15.07 -9.13 10.75
C GLY A 142 -16.25 -8.15 10.79
N ARG A 143 -15.98 -6.84 10.86
CA ARG A 143 -17.03 -5.79 10.89
C ARG A 143 -17.52 -5.38 9.50
N PHE A 144 -16.84 -5.80 8.43
CA PHE A 144 -17.24 -5.45 7.07
C PHE A 144 -18.09 -6.57 6.47
N PRO A 145 -19.30 -6.25 5.97
CA PRO A 145 -20.22 -7.24 5.41
C PRO A 145 -19.76 -7.78 4.04
N SER A 146 -18.82 -7.09 3.41
CA SER A 146 -18.36 -7.42 2.06
C SER A 146 -16.86 -7.62 2.03
N ARG A 147 -16.41 -8.67 1.34
CA ARG A 147 -15.00 -8.96 1.09
C ARG A 147 -14.82 -9.42 -0.35
N LEU A 148 -13.95 -8.76 -1.07
CA LEU A 148 -13.58 -9.11 -2.44
C LEU A 148 -12.06 -9.33 -2.49
N ALA A 149 -11.62 -10.51 -2.93
CA ALA A 149 -10.20 -10.79 -3.18
C ALA A 149 -10.01 -11.18 -4.64
N ILE A 150 -9.18 -10.42 -5.35
CA ILE A 150 -8.89 -10.62 -6.78
C ILE A 150 -7.38 -10.71 -7.00
N ARG A 151 -6.95 -11.55 -7.95
CA ARG A 151 -5.53 -11.59 -8.34
C ARG A 151 -5.14 -10.28 -9.03
N PRO A 152 -3.97 -9.70 -8.70
CA PRO A 152 -3.57 -8.41 -9.27
C PRO A 152 -3.53 -8.38 -10.80
N ARG A 153 -3.19 -9.49 -11.45
CA ARG A 153 -3.20 -9.60 -12.92
C ARG A 153 -4.61 -9.50 -13.49
N GLU A 154 -5.58 -10.16 -12.84
CA GLU A 154 -6.97 -10.12 -13.26
C GLU A 154 -7.55 -8.72 -13.05
N LEU A 155 -7.26 -8.09 -11.90
CA LEU A 155 -7.65 -6.70 -11.67
C LEU A 155 -7.04 -5.76 -12.72
N ALA A 156 -5.76 -5.93 -13.07
CA ALA A 156 -5.13 -5.14 -14.13
C ALA A 156 -5.83 -5.33 -15.49
N ARG A 157 -6.23 -6.57 -15.81
CA ARG A 157 -6.99 -6.91 -17.03
C ARG A 157 -8.35 -6.23 -17.05
N LEU A 158 -9.10 -6.29 -15.96
CA LEU A 158 -10.39 -5.61 -15.83
C LEU A 158 -10.23 -4.10 -15.98
N LEU A 159 -9.24 -3.49 -15.31
CA LEU A 159 -8.96 -2.06 -15.40
C LEU A 159 -8.50 -1.61 -16.78
N SER A 160 -8.02 -2.50 -17.64
CA SER A 160 -7.62 -2.16 -19.02
C SER A 160 -8.80 -1.84 -19.93
N ASN A 161 -10.04 -2.28 -19.57
CA ASN A 161 -11.25 -1.97 -20.31
C ASN A 161 -11.70 -0.51 -20.14
N PHE A 162 -11.14 0.20 -19.16
CA PHE A 162 -11.48 1.59 -18.90
C PHE A 162 -10.48 2.53 -19.55
N GLN A 163 -11.00 3.65 -20.09
CA GLN A 163 -10.16 4.68 -20.70
C GLN A 163 -9.02 5.13 -19.78
N SER A 164 -7.87 5.45 -20.35
CA SER A 164 -6.70 5.96 -19.61
C SER A 164 -6.94 7.32 -18.96
N SER A 165 -7.89 8.09 -19.51
CA SER A 165 -8.31 9.40 -18.99
C SER A 165 -9.27 9.32 -17.81
N LEU A 166 -9.85 8.13 -17.52
CA LEU A 166 -10.77 7.95 -16.41
C LEU A 166 -10.09 8.29 -15.08
N GLN A 167 -10.72 9.14 -14.29
CA GLN A 167 -10.19 9.60 -13.02
C GLN A 167 -10.63 8.69 -11.87
N GLU A 168 -11.89 8.28 -11.86
CA GLU A 168 -12.50 7.53 -10.78
C GLU A 168 -13.30 6.34 -11.30
N LEU A 169 -13.29 5.26 -10.51
CA LEU A 169 -13.98 4.01 -10.77
C LEU A 169 -14.79 3.62 -9.54
N THR A 170 -16.03 3.25 -9.73
CA THR A 170 -16.89 2.69 -8.67
C THR A 170 -16.95 1.18 -8.79
N ILE A 171 -16.73 0.49 -7.67
CA ILE A 171 -16.94 -0.95 -7.52
C ILE A 171 -18.22 -1.12 -6.71
N ILE A 172 -19.18 -1.87 -7.25
CA ILE A 172 -20.44 -2.17 -6.61
C ILE A 172 -20.50 -3.67 -6.36
N ALA A 173 -20.79 -4.07 -5.12
CA ALA A 173 -21.01 -5.45 -4.72
C ALA A 173 -22.47 -5.65 -4.30
N THR A 174 -23.08 -6.72 -4.81
CA THR A 174 -24.46 -7.11 -4.52
C THR A 174 -24.55 -8.58 -4.17
N ASP A 175 -25.65 -9.00 -3.57
CA ASP A 175 -25.89 -10.42 -3.31
C ASP A 175 -26.09 -11.17 -4.65
N PRO A 176 -25.34 -12.26 -4.90
CA PRO A 176 -25.52 -13.11 -6.08
C PRO A 176 -26.94 -13.67 -6.24
N ALA A 177 -27.64 -13.88 -5.12
CA ALA A 177 -29.01 -14.38 -5.10
C ALA A 177 -30.05 -13.33 -5.45
N SER A 178 -29.72 -12.04 -5.28
CA SER A 178 -30.64 -10.93 -5.56
C SER A 178 -30.66 -10.49 -7.02
N GLY A 179 -29.82 -11.11 -7.88
CA GLY A 179 -29.68 -10.94 -9.31
C GLY A 179 -30.21 -9.61 -9.84
N LEU A 180 -29.40 -8.57 -9.90
CA LEU A 180 -29.79 -7.39 -10.67
C LEU A 180 -29.96 -7.82 -12.13
N PRO A 181 -31.15 -7.64 -12.74
CA PRO A 181 -31.37 -8.01 -14.14
C PRO A 181 -30.40 -7.15 -14.98
N ASP A 182 -29.49 -7.79 -15.68
CA ASP A 182 -28.77 -7.16 -16.77
C ASP A 182 -29.75 -6.63 -17.80
N ALA A 183 -29.42 -5.53 -18.47
CA ALA A 183 -30.24 -4.95 -19.55
C ALA A 183 -30.55 -5.95 -20.70
N GLY A 184 -29.92 -7.13 -20.68
CA GLY A 184 -30.14 -8.26 -21.60
C GLY A 184 -31.00 -9.42 -21.09
N GLY A 185 -31.51 -9.37 -19.85
CA GLY A 185 -32.40 -10.40 -19.30
C GLY A 185 -31.72 -11.70 -18.87
N ASP A 186 -30.40 -11.74 -18.82
CA ASP A 186 -29.63 -12.89 -18.30
C ASP A 186 -29.56 -12.80 -16.78
N VAL A 187 -30.30 -13.66 -16.10
CA VAL A 187 -30.36 -13.76 -14.63
C VAL A 187 -29.30 -14.76 -14.20
N GLY A 188 -28.05 -14.32 -14.04
CA GLY A 188 -27.03 -15.25 -13.62
C GLY A 188 -25.80 -14.61 -13.00
N GLY A 189 -25.64 -14.80 -11.69
CA GLY A 189 -24.36 -14.78 -10.98
C GLY A 189 -23.53 -13.49 -10.95
N LYS A 190 -23.90 -12.45 -11.70
CA LYS A 190 -23.13 -11.20 -11.82
C LYS A 190 -23.38 -10.30 -10.62
N ALA A 191 -22.63 -10.52 -9.56
CA ALA A 191 -22.80 -9.80 -8.30
C ALA A 191 -21.81 -8.64 -8.11
N VAL A 192 -20.88 -8.43 -9.05
CA VAL A 192 -19.94 -7.30 -8.99
C VAL A 192 -20.02 -6.47 -10.26
N GLU A 193 -20.14 -5.16 -10.10
CA GLU A 193 -20.09 -4.21 -11.19
C GLU A 193 -18.90 -3.27 -11.02
N LEU A 194 -18.14 -3.06 -12.09
CA LEU A 194 -17.16 -1.98 -12.20
C LEU A 194 -17.74 -0.91 -13.12
N ARG A 195 -17.87 0.30 -12.62
CA ARG A 195 -18.49 1.42 -13.35
C ARG A 195 -17.56 2.62 -13.39
N SER A 196 -17.41 3.23 -14.59
CA SER A 196 -16.74 4.54 -14.68
C SER A 196 -17.52 5.60 -13.93
N TYR A 197 -16.86 6.32 -13.04
CA TYR A 197 -17.45 7.48 -12.37
C TYR A 197 -17.04 8.76 -13.10
N ASN A 198 -18.02 9.48 -13.61
CA ASN A 198 -17.85 10.80 -14.20
C ASN A 198 -18.54 11.82 -13.29
N ASP A 199 -17.75 12.75 -12.76
CA ASP A 199 -18.24 13.80 -11.88
C ASP A 199 -19.24 14.69 -12.64
N PRO A 200 -20.52 14.75 -12.23
CA PRO A 200 -21.55 15.50 -12.93
C PRO A 200 -21.37 17.02 -12.85
N THR A 201 -20.46 17.50 -11.98
CA THR A 201 -20.17 18.94 -11.82
C THR A 201 -19.15 19.46 -12.82
N LYS A 202 -18.54 18.56 -13.63
CA LYS A 202 -17.54 18.97 -14.65
C LYS A 202 -18.17 19.09 -16.01
N ASP A 203 -17.92 20.20 -16.70
CA ASP A 203 -18.50 20.58 -17.99
C ASP A 203 -18.33 19.54 -19.11
N ASP A 204 -17.33 18.64 -19.02
CA ASP A 204 -17.04 17.59 -20.00
C ASP A 204 -17.80 16.26 -19.76
N CYS A 205 -18.78 16.22 -18.88
CA CYS A 205 -19.44 14.98 -18.47
C CYS A 205 -20.16 14.28 -19.64
N ASP A 206 -20.83 15.05 -20.51
CA ASP A 206 -21.66 14.51 -21.60
C ASP A 206 -20.86 13.88 -22.75
N THR A 207 -19.57 14.19 -22.87
CA THR A 207 -18.71 13.68 -23.95
C THR A 207 -17.88 12.47 -23.55
N ARG A 208 -17.91 12.07 -22.28
CA ARG A 208 -17.09 10.97 -21.75
C ARG A 208 -17.78 9.63 -21.94
N LEU A 209 -17.00 8.64 -22.36
CA LEU A 209 -17.47 7.27 -22.45
C LEU A 209 -17.83 6.73 -21.07
N HIS A 210 -19.07 6.29 -20.94
CA HIS A 210 -19.55 5.56 -19.77
C HIS A 210 -19.32 4.06 -19.98
N THR A 211 -18.53 3.44 -19.10
CA THR A 211 -18.18 2.02 -19.17
C THR A 211 -18.69 1.29 -17.95
N GLN A 212 -19.39 0.19 -18.14
CA GLN A 212 -19.84 -0.72 -17.10
C GLN A 212 -19.35 -2.13 -17.43
N LEU A 213 -18.81 -2.83 -16.44
CA LEU A 213 -18.44 -4.23 -16.54
C LEU A 213 -19.19 -4.99 -15.45
N TRP A 214 -19.97 -5.96 -15.86
CA TRP A 214 -20.64 -6.90 -14.97
C TRP A 214 -19.80 -8.17 -14.86
N ILE A 215 -19.50 -8.60 -13.63
CA ILE A 215 -18.53 -9.65 -13.34
C ILE A 215 -19.22 -10.73 -12.52
N ASP A 216 -19.06 -11.97 -12.95
CA ASP A 216 -19.36 -13.13 -12.12
C ASP A 216 -18.21 -13.33 -11.12
N PRO A 217 -18.47 -13.21 -9.81
CA PRO A 217 -17.41 -13.38 -8.81
C PRO A 217 -16.77 -14.76 -8.85
N ALA A 218 -17.51 -15.79 -9.22
CA ALA A 218 -16.98 -17.16 -9.27
C ALA A 218 -15.88 -17.34 -10.32
N GLU A 219 -15.90 -16.55 -11.40
CA GLU A 219 -14.92 -16.64 -12.47
C GLU A 219 -13.67 -15.79 -12.21
N GLU A 220 -13.84 -14.60 -11.63
CA GLU A 220 -12.78 -13.59 -11.61
C GLU A 220 -12.15 -13.40 -10.22
N PHE A 221 -12.87 -13.71 -9.14
CA PHE A 221 -12.41 -13.47 -7.79
C PHE A 221 -11.89 -14.74 -7.12
N VAL A 222 -10.89 -14.59 -6.27
CA VAL A 222 -10.36 -15.67 -5.42
C VAL A 222 -11.31 -15.90 -4.24
N GLU A 223 -11.89 -14.84 -3.74
CA GLU A 223 -12.86 -14.84 -2.65
C GLU A 223 -13.86 -13.72 -2.90
N PHE A 224 -15.13 -14.05 -2.78
CA PHE A 224 -16.23 -13.08 -2.77
C PHE A 224 -17.16 -13.43 -1.63
N VAL A 225 -17.32 -12.50 -0.72
CA VAL A 225 -18.31 -12.57 0.37
C VAL A 225 -19.04 -11.25 0.38
N HIS A 226 -20.35 -11.30 0.33
CA HIS A 226 -21.21 -10.14 0.47
C HIS A 226 -22.44 -10.54 1.24
N ALA A 227 -22.87 -9.70 2.18
CA ALA A 227 -24.10 -9.89 2.95
C ALA A 227 -24.76 -8.54 3.19
N GLY A 228 -26.06 -8.47 2.98
CA GLY A 228 -26.86 -7.27 3.24
C GLY A 228 -27.12 -6.42 2.00
N ASP A 229 -27.24 -5.10 2.22
CA ASP A 229 -27.55 -4.15 1.16
C ASP A 229 -26.38 -3.97 0.19
N PRO A 230 -26.65 -3.60 -1.07
CA PRO A 230 -25.61 -3.28 -2.04
C PRO A 230 -24.61 -2.25 -1.51
N VAL A 231 -23.32 -2.50 -1.73
CA VAL A 231 -22.23 -1.61 -1.29
C VAL A 231 -21.52 -1.08 -2.52
N ASP A 232 -21.29 0.23 -2.56
CA ASP A 232 -20.51 0.88 -3.60
C ASP A 232 -19.31 1.63 -3.01
N VAL A 233 -18.15 1.54 -3.66
CA VAL A 233 -16.94 2.25 -3.28
C VAL A 233 -16.27 2.83 -4.51
N THR A 234 -15.96 4.13 -4.46
CA THR A 234 -15.31 4.84 -5.56
C THR A 234 -13.82 5.09 -5.27
N PHE A 235 -12.97 4.79 -6.24
CA PHE A 235 -11.52 4.89 -6.16
C PHE A 235 -10.95 5.75 -7.26
N GLY A 236 -9.83 6.43 -6.97
CA GLY A 236 -8.97 7.02 -7.98
C GLY A 236 -8.31 5.94 -8.85
N VAL A 237 -8.58 5.94 -10.16
CA VAL A 237 -8.08 4.91 -11.09
C VAL A 237 -6.55 4.95 -11.21
N LYS A 238 -5.95 6.14 -11.14
CA LYS A 238 -4.48 6.29 -11.24
C LYS A 238 -3.76 5.66 -10.06
N GLU A 239 -4.29 5.86 -8.86
CA GLU A 239 -3.78 5.27 -7.63
C GLU A 239 -3.93 3.75 -7.67
N LEU A 240 -5.11 3.26 -8.01
CA LEU A 240 -5.40 1.84 -8.12
C LEU A 240 -4.51 1.14 -9.18
N LYS A 241 -4.38 1.70 -10.39
CA LYS A 241 -3.50 1.15 -11.44
C LYS A 241 -2.02 1.15 -11.02
N LYS A 242 -1.53 2.22 -10.39
CA LYS A 242 -0.15 2.29 -9.89
C LYS A 242 0.11 1.22 -8.83
N PHE A 243 -0.84 1.04 -7.93
CA PHE A 243 -0.79 0.06 -6.88
C PHE A 243 -0.71 -1.37 -7.45
N VAL A 244 -1.65 -1.74 -8.32
CA VAL A 244 -1.71 -3.06 -8.95
C VAL A 244 -0.43 -3.34 -9.77
N SER A 245 0.04 -2.39 -10.56
CA SER A 245 1.27 -2.55 -11.37
C SER A 245 2.52 -2.73 -10.52
N SER A 246 2.59 -2.04 -9.37
CA SER A 246 3.70 -2.18 -8.43
C SER A 246 3.75 -3.58 -7.81
N TYR A 247 2.60 -4.09 -7.41
CA TYR A 247 2.47 -5.43 -6.84
C TYR A 247 2.84 -6.52 -7.84
N ILE A 248 2.35 -6.43 -9.08
CA ILE A 248 2.70 -7.37 -10.15
C ILE A 248 4.22 -7.37 -10.40
N SER A 249 4.87 -6.20 -10.45
CA SER A 249 6.31 -6.12 -10.67
C SER A 249 7.13 -6.72 -9.52
N GLN A 250 6.62 -6.69 -8.29
CA GLN A 250 7.27 -7.33 -7.13
C GLN A 250 7.15 -8.85 -7.17
N LEU A 251 5.96 -9.39 -7.52
CA LEU A 251 5.74 -10.84 -7.65
C LEU A 251 6.62 -11.48 -8.73
N LEU A 252 6.83 -10.81 -9.86
CA LEU A 252 7.63 -11.31 -10.98
C LEU A 252 9.13 -11.41 -10.66
N GLN A 253 9.61 -10.75 -9.62
CA GLN A 253 11.03 -10.72 -9.25
C GLN A 253 11.37 -11.64 -8.07
N GLY A 254 10.46 -12.53 -7.67
CA GLY A 254 10.71 -13.68 -6.82
C GLY A 254 11.34 -13.36 -5.47
N SER A 255 10.73 -12.52 -4.64
CA SER A 255 11.27 -12.30 -3.30
C SER A 255 10.19 -11.96 -2.28
N TYR A 256 9.98 -12.92 -1.37
CA TYR A 256 9.60 -12.83 0.02
C TYR A 256 8.26 -12.19 0.44
N PHE A 257 7.48 -13.01 1.13
CA PHE A 257 6.47 -12.77 2.16
C PHE A 257 6.08 -11.29 2.38
N MET A 258 5.14 -10.82 1.60
CA MET A 258 4.13 -9.91 2.09
C MET A 258 2.97 -10.81 2.54
N SER A 259 2.57 -10.71 3.81
CA SER A 259 1.42 -11.46 4.29
C SER A 259 0.23 -11.14 3.38
N HIS A 260 -0.50 -12.16 2.96
CA HIS A 260 -1.65 -12.07 2.03
C HIS A 260 -2.83 -11.24 2.58
N ASP A 261 -2.64 -10.54 3.70
CA ASP A 261 -3.70 -10.05 4.54
C ASP A 261 -4.12 -8.58 4.31
N ASN A 262 -3.59 -7.88 3.31
CA ASN A 262 -3.71 -6.42 3.26
C ASN A 262 -4.51 -5.84 2.07
N TRP A 263 -5.53 -6.53 1.59
CA TRP A 263 -6.45 -5.98 0.60
C TRP A 263 -7.83 -5.82 1.22
N LEU A 264 -8.18 -4.61 1.64
CA LEU A 264 -9.52 -4.21 1.99
C LEU A 264 -10.01 -3.22 0.94
N PHE A 265 -10.99 -3.65 0.18
CA PHE A 265 -11.89 -2.79 -0.54
C PHE A 265 -13.22 -2.75 0.20
#